data_f442699c38634a5540afededeb2d35b5
#
_entry.id   f442699c38634a5540afededeb2d35b5
#
_cell.length_a   1.000
_cell.length_b   1.000
_cell.length_c   1.000
_cell.angle_alpha   90.00
_cell.angle_beta   90.00
_cell.angle_gamma   90.00
#
_symmetry.space_group_name_H-M   'P 1'
#
loop_
_entity.id
_entity.type
_entity.pdbx_description
1 polymer ?
#
loop_
_entity_poly.entity_id
_entity_poly.type
_entity_poly.pdbx_seq_one_letter_code
_entity_poly.pdbx_strand_id
1 'polypeptide(L)'
;MASTFTRVEEGDSPSIAIHPAHKIAKINNNIYGGFTEHMGRCIYGGIYDPGNPLSDENGFRKDVIEALKELNVPVVRYPGGNFVATYHWLDGVGPKENRPGRPELAWIGTEFNQFGTDEFMKWCEIVGTEPYLCLNFGTGTLDEALGWLEYCNSDRNTYYANLRRKNGREKPYNVKYWALGNECWGPWQVEQMTKEDYAKKAYQWAKALKLLDPSITLILCGESGYSSWDYYVLKECVKWDVHGLSGDKTKSLIDMHSIHVYTADKEHLANATAPRGAERAIQMASALIDLARIENKVPETVPKQTICFDEWNVWDPVRAPGEQGAEEKYTLSDALAVAVFLNGFIRQAKDMGMANIAQSVNVISPLMTSKDGLVKQTIWWPLLLFSKYMRGHAIALNVRAPEYTGRTRPAWIRATIETPYLDCSAALGGDGYVNLAVANLSEDRDYEVSLDGLKADNVDVFTVSGDNIHVTNTAEEQKVGIKESSWDGKGKFTFGKHSFTLLRWKEA
;
A
#
# COMPACT_ATOMS: atom_id res chain seq x y z
N MET A 1 -19.34 8.71 12.56
CA MET A 1 -20.12 8.81 11.30
C MET A 1 -19.12 8.67 10.16
N ALA A 2 -19.47 8.01 9.07
CA ALA A 2 -18.65 7.96 7.86
C ALA A 2 -18.85 9.26 7.05
N SER A 3 -17.91 9.54 6.14
CA SER A 3 -18.13 10.57 5.13
C SER A 3 -19.28 10.20 4.22
N THR A 4 -20.04 11.19 3.77
CA THR A 4 -21.19 11.00 2.87
C THR A 4 -21.00 11.80 1.59
N PHE A 5 -21.54 11.27 0.51
CA PHE A 5 -21.59 11.95 -0.77
C PHE A 5 -23.07 12.18 -1.16
N THR A 6 -23.36 13.33 -1.72
CA THR A 6 -24.65 13.67 -2.27
C THR A 6 -24.47 14.32 -3.64
N ARG A 7 -25.04 13.69 -4.67
CA ARG A 7 -25.09 14.26 -6.01
C ARG A 7 -25.84 15.57 -6.02
N VAL A 8 -25.30 16.57 -6.71
CA VAL A 8 -26.00 17.82 -7.05
C VAL A 8 -26.29 17.86 -8.54
N GLU A 9 -27.33 18.60 -8.91
CA GLU A 9 -27.69 18.80 -10.32
C GLU A 9 -26.68 19.73 -11.00
N GLU A 10 -26.64 19.64 -12.33
CA GLU A 10 -25.79 20.51 -13.13
C GLU A 10 -26.25 21.97 -12.99
N GLY A 11 -25.34 22.84 -12.53
CA GLY A 11 -25.63 24.25 -12.23
C GLY A 11 -25.70 24.59 -10.73
N ASP A 12 -25.88 23.61 -9.87
CA ASP A 12 -25.77 23.82 -8.43
C ASP A 12 -24.32 24.03 -7.99
N SER A 13 -24.11 24.88 -6.99
CA SER A 13 -22.79 25.08 -6.40
C SER A 13 -22.41 23.90 -5.52
N PRO A 14 -21.26 23.24 -5.74
CA PRO A 14 -20.79 22.17 -4.84
C PRO A 14 -20.39 22.74 -3.47
N SER A 15 -20.46 21.87 -2.45
CA SER A 15 -20.03 22.22 -1.09
C SER A 15 -19.39 21.01 -0.39
N ILE A 16 -18.47 21.29 0.53
CA ILE A 16 -17.85 20.30 1.40
C ILE A 16 -18.03 20.79 2.84
N ALA A 17 -18.83 20.09 3.64
CA ALA A 17 -18.94 20.33 5.06
C ALA A 17 -17.93 19.47 5.82
N ILE A 18 -17.09 20.12 6.60
CA ILE A 18 -15.96 19.51 7.32
C ILE A 18 -16.34 19.43 8.80
N HIS A 19 -16.19 18.26 9.40
CA HIS A 19 -16.62 18.00 10.78
C HIS A 19 -15.43 17.54 11.65
N PRO A 20 -14.50 18.40 12.09
CA PRO A 20 -13.29 18.02 12.84
C PRO A 20 -13.59 17.25 14.13
N ALA A 21 -14.72 17.55 14.78
CA ALA A 21 -15.18 16.84 15.98
C ALA A 21 -15.63 15.38 15.69
N HIS A 22 -15.99 15.06 14.46
CA HIS A 22 -16.47 13.74 14.08
C HIS A 22 -15.35 12.87 13.53
N LYS A 23 -14.51 12.35 14.43
CA LYS A 23 -13.44 11.42 14.09
C LYS A 23 -14.01 10.06 13.66
N ILE A 24 -13.58 9.58 12.47
CA ILE A 24 -13.93 8.24 11.96
C ILE A 24 -13.08 7.21 12.67
N ALA A 25 -11.76 7.31 12.53
CA ALA A 25 -10.78 6.44 13.17
C ALA A 25 -9.38 7.07 13.13
N LYS A 26 -8.46 6.52 13.91
CA LYS A 26 -7.03 6.84 13.77
C LYS A 26 -6.53 6.28 12.45
N ILE A 27 -5.83 7.10 11.68
CA ILE A 27 -5.16 6.69 10.45
C ILE A 27 -3.93 5.86 10.84
N ASN A 28 -3.84 4.62 10.33
CA ASN A 28 -2.64 3.83 10.48
C ASN A 28 -1.57 4.34 9.50
N ASN A 29 -0.39 4.71 10.00
CA ASN A 29 0.67 5.22 9.15
C ASN A 29 1.14 4.20 8.10
N ASN A 30 0.97 2.90 8.35
CA ASN A 30 1.36 1.85 7.41
C ASN A 30 0.58 1.85 6.08
N ILE A 31 -0.46 2.69 5.92
CA ILE A 31 -1.11 2.88 4.61
C ILE A 31 -0.22 3.59 3.58
N TYR A 32 0.93 4.11 3.99
CA TYR A 32 1.93 4.74 3.13
C TYR A 32 3.14 3.83 2.88
N GLY A 33 2.95 2.53 3.02
CA GLY A 33 3.97 1.51 2.81
C GLY A 33 4.43 1.40 1.35
N GLY A 34 5.62 0.84 1.19
CA GLY A 34 6.21 0.49 -0.09
C GLY A 34 6.28 -1.01 -0.32
N PHE A 35 6.71 -1.39 -1.51
CA PHE A 35 6.92 -2.78 -1.90
C PHE A 35 8.15 -2.89 -2.80
N THR A 36 8.99 -3.86 -2.54
CA THR A 36 10.16 -4.19 -3.38
C THR A 36 10.14 -5.69 -3.70
N GLU A 37 10.25 -6.00 -4.97
CA GLU A 37 10.26 -7.36 -5.48
C GLU A 37 11.49 -7.61 -6.35
N HIS A 38 11.99 -8.84 -6.39
CA HIS A 38 12.95 -9.29 -7.39
C HIS A 38 12.26 -9.39 -8.76
N MET A 39 11.93 -8.23 -9.32
CA MET A 39 11.24 -8.04 -10.59
C MET A 39 11.87 -6.88 -11.35
N GLY A 40 12.23 -7.06 -12.61
CA GLY A 40 12.83 -6.02 -13.42
C GLY A 40 14.00 -5.33 -12.71
N ARG A 41 13.99 -4.00 -12.67
CA ARG A 41 15.03 -3.20 -11.99
C ARG A 41 14.58 -2.68 -10.60
N CYS A 42 13.60 -3.31 -9.93
CA CYS A 42 13.17 -2.82 -8.63
C CYS A 42 14.27 -2.98 -7.56
N ILE A 43 14.95 -4.11 -7.52
CA ILE A 43 16.08 -4.36 -6.60
C ILE A 43 17.39 -4.06 -7.30
N TYR A 44 17.82 -4.87 -8.27
CA TYR A 44 19.04 -4.66 -9.01
C TYR A 44 18.89 -3.50 -10.01
N GLY A 45 19.72 -2.43 -9.85
CA GLY A 45 19.59 -1.18 -10.59
C GLY A 45 18.51 -0.23 -10.06
N GLY A 46 17.82 -0.64 -8.97
CA GLY A 46 16.84 0.14 -8.23
C GLY A 46 17.35 0.52 -6.84
N ILE A 47 16.91 -0.21 -5.80
CA ILE A 47 17.38 0.04 -4.42
C ILE A 47 18.83 -0.41 -4.20
N TYR A 48 19.31 -1.39 -4.97
CA TYR A 48 20.65 -1.97 -4.89
C TYR A 48 21.32 -1.93 -6.27
N ASP A 49 22.38 -1.13 -6.39
CA ASP A 49 23.13 -0.89 -7.64
C ASP A 49 24.62 -0.72 -7.32
N PRO A 50 25.32 -1.80 -6.94
CA PRO A 50 26.72 -1.72 -6.55
C PRO A 50 27.59 -1.26 -7.71
N GLY A 51 28.50 -0.31 -7.43
CA GLY A 51 29.37 0.31 -8.43
C GLY A 51 28.77 1.56 -9.10
N ASN A 52 27.51 1.89 -8.87
CA ASN A 52 26.93 3.15 -9.30
C ASN A 52 27.49 4.31 -8.43
N PRO A 53 27.87 5.47 -8.99
CA PRO A 53 28.36 6.62 -8.22
C PRO A 53 27.37 7.16 -7.18
N LEU A 54 26.06 6.94 -7.39
CA LEU A 54 25.01 7.33 -6.46
C LEU A 54 24.76 6.31 -5.35
N SER A 55 25.44 5.16 -5.37
CA SER A 55 25.32 4.15 -4.32
C SER A 55 26.32 4.38 -3.18
N ASP A 56 25.98 3.88 -1.99
CA ASP A 56 26.85 3.84 -0.83
C ASP A 56 27.83 2.63 -0.89
N GLU A 57 28.61 2.45 0.15
CA GLU A 57 29.57 1.33 0.30
C GLU A 57 28.90 -0.05 0.37
N ASN A 58 27.59 -0.11 0.65
CA ASN A 58 26.79 -1.34 0.66
C ASN A 58 26.20 -1.65 -0.71
N GLY A 59 26.30 -0.72 -1.67
CA GLY A 59 25.65 -0.79 -2.97
C GLY A 59 24.22 -0.25 -2.98
N PHE A 60 23.76 0.45 -1.94
CA PHE A 60 22.42 1.00 -1.87
C PHE A 60 22.35 2.39 -2.48
N ARG A 61 21.37 2.64 -3.35
CA ARG A 61 21.14 3.94 -4.01
C ARG A 61 20.76 5.00 -2.97
N LYS A 62 21.63 5.99 -2.75
CA LYS A 62 21.44 7.09 -1.79
C LYS A 62 20.28 7.99 -2.17
N ASP A 63 20.12 8.30 -3.44
CA ASP A 63 19.02 9.12 -3.96
C ASP A 63 17.64 8.46 -3.75
N VAL A 64 17.55 7.14 -3.90
CA VAL A 64 16.35 6.37 -3.57
C VAL A 64 16.08 6.39 -2.07
N ILE A 65 17.09 6.17 -1.24
CA ILE A 65 16.98 6.22 0.22
C ILE A 65 16.48 7.60 0.68
N GLU A 66 17.03 8.69 0.14
CA GLU A 66 16.62 10.06 0.47
C GLU A 66 15.15 10.32 0.08
N ALA A 67 14.73 9.88 -1.11
CA ALA A 67 13.35 9.98 -1.53
C ALA A 67 12.39 9.20 -0.61
N LEU A 68 12.72 7.96 -0.25
CA LEU A 68 11.88 7.17 0.65
C LEU A 68 11.84 7.73 2.08
N LYS A 69 12.93 8.37 2.55
CA LYS A 69 12.95 9.14 3.80
C LYS A 69 12.06 10.38 3.71
N GLU A 70 12.09 11.11 2.59
CA GLU A 70 11.20 12.25 2.35
C GLU A 70 9.72 11.82 2.41
N LEU A 71 9.40 10.67 1.84
CA LEU A 71 8.08 10.06 1.91
C LEU A 71 7.74 9.53 3.32
N ASN A 72 8.74 9.37 4.19
CA ASN A 72 8.59 8.74 5.50
C ASN A 72 7.89 7.38 5.42
N VAL A 73 8.39 6.52 4.51
CA VAL A 73 7.84 5.17 4.27
C VAL A 73 7.89 4.33 5.55
N PRO A 74 6.75 3.91 6.10
CA PRO A 74 6.71 3.26 7.41
C PRO A 74 7.04 1.77 7.36
N VAL A 75 6.77 1.12 6.24
CA VAL A 75 6.92 -0.33 6.06
C VAL A 75 7.19 -0.66 4.60
N VAL A 76 8.06 -1.63 4.33
CA VAL A 76 8.34 -2.11 2.96
C VAL A 76 8.21 -3.63 2.90
N ARG A 77 7.41 -4.10 1.96
CA ARG A 77 7.18 -5.52 1.66
C ARG A 77 8.32 -6.08 0.79
N TYR A 78 8.74 -7.33 1.07
CA TYR A 78 9.83 -8.05 0.41
C TYR A 78 9.64 -9.58 0.58
N PRO A 79 10.17 -10.48 -0.24
CA PRO A 79 11.01 -10.26 -1.43
C PRO A 79 10.20 -10.17 -2.72
N GLY A 80 8.89 -10.25 -2.64
CA GLY A 80 8.02 -10.21 -3.80
C GLY A 80 6.58 -10.50 -3.48
N GLY A 81 5.87 -10.34 -4.53
CA GLY A 81 4.73 -10.86 -5.18
C GLY A 81 4.97 -12.28 -5.72
N ASN A 82 4.85 -12.42 -7.05
CA ASN A 82 4.96 -13.75 -7.69
C ASN A 82 6.32 -14.41 -7.48
N PHE A 83 7.38 -13.61 -7.40
CA PHE A 83 8.75 -14.11 -7.17
C PHE A 83 8.86 -14.99 -5.92
N VAL A 84 8.11 -14.68 -4.85
CA VAL A 84 8.26 -15.37 -3.56
C VAL A 84 7.96 -16.87 -3.63
N ALA A 85 7.12 -17.31 -4.58
CA ALA A 85 6.70 -18.71 -4.67
C ALA A 85 7.85 -19.71 -4.99
N THR A 86 8.99 -19.18 -5.46
CA THR A 86 10.19 -19.99 -5.73
C THR A 86 11.43 -19.50 -5.01
N TYR A 87 11.27 -18.51 -4.10
CA TYR A 87 12.39 -17.94 -3.36
C TYR A 87 12.71 -18.73 -2.10
N HIS A 88 13.96 -19.15 -1.96
CA HIS A 88 14.50 -19.82 -0.78
C HIS A 88 15.44 -18.86 -0.03
N TRP A 89 15.00 -18.36 1.12
CA TRP A 89 15.71 -17.31 1.87
C TRP A 89 17.14 -17.68 2.28
N LEU A 90 17.42 -18.98 2.51
CA LEU A 90 18.76 -19.48 2.83
C LEU A 90 19.76 -19.23 1.70
N ASP A 91 19.34 -19.19 0.46
CA ASP A 91 20.19 -18.90 -0.70
C ASP A 91 20.68 -17.44 -0.67
N GLY A 92 19.94 -16.54 -0.01
CA GLY A 92 20.22 -15.11 0.07
C GLY A 92 20.96 -14.66 1.34
N VAL A 93 21.54 -15.57 2.14
CA VAL A 93 22.28 -15.22 3.37
C VAL A 93 23.69 -15.78 3.37
N GLY A 94 24.56 -15.22 4.21
CA GLY A 94 25.99 -15.56 4.24
C GLY A 94 26.81 -14.91 3.12
N PRO A 95 28.07 -15.36 2.90
CA PRO A 95 28.99 -14.78 1.94
C PRO A 95 28.43 -14.81 0.50
N LYS A 96 28.43 -13.69 -0.20
CA LYS A 96 27.81 -13.53 -1.53
C LYS A 96 28.40 -14.44 -2.60
N GLU A 97 29.70 -14.70 -2.52
CA GLU A 97 30.42 -15.59 -3.45
C GLU A 97 29.97 -17.07 -3.36
N ASN A 98 29.32 -17.45 -2.26
CA ASN A 98 28.85 -18.80 -2.04
C ASN A 98 27.33 -18.96 -2.33
N ARG A 99 26.64 -17.87 -2.68
CA ARG A 99 25.20 -17.89 -2.93
C ARG A 99 24.89 -18.47 -4.31
N PRO A 100 23.93 -19.38 -4.42
CA PRO A 100 23.61 -20.03 -5.70
C PRO A 100 22.85 -19.08 -6.62
N GLY A 101 23.07 -19.23 -7.93
CA GLY A 101 22.15 -18.74 -8.94
C GLY A 101 20.98 -19.71 -9.10
N ARG A 102 19.76 -19.19 -9.12
CA ARG A 102 18.51 -19.98 -9.30
C ARG A 102 17.76 -19.51 -10.54
N PRO A 103 17.13 -20.43 -11.30
CA PRO A 103 16.14 -20.02 -12.29
C PRO A 103 15.01 -19.22 -11.62
N GLU A 104 14.70 -18.07 -12.16
CA GLU A 104 13.61 -17.24 -11.72
C GLU A 104 12.41 -17.49 -12.63
N LEU A 105 11.30 -18.00 -12.07
CA LEU A 105 10.17 -18.51 -12.87
C LEU A 105 9.01 -17.51 -13.00
N ALA A 106 8.95 -16.46 -12.15
CA ALA A 106 7.87 -15.49 -12.21
C ALA A 106 8.09 -14.46 -13.32
N TRP A 107 9.31 -13.94 -13.46
CA TRP A 107 9.66 -12.86 -14.39
C TRP A 107 10.70 -13.27 -15.43
N ILE A 108 11.00 -14.54 -15.48
CA ILE A 108 11.89 -15.21 -16.45
C ILE A 108 13.32 -14.65 -16.42
N GLY A 109 14.20 -15.33 -15.70
CA GLY A 109 15.60 -14.91 -15.55
C GLY A 109 16.41 -15.83 -14.67
N THR A 110 17.44 -15.26 -14.06
CA THR A 110 18.27 -15.91 -13.04
C THR A 110 18.42 -14.99 -11.85
N GLU A 111 18.05 -15.46 -10.66
CA GLU A 111 18.34 -14.78 -9.40
C GLU A 111 19.69 -15.25 -8.86
N PHE A 112 20.64 -14.34 -8.69
CA PHE A 112 21.98 -14.63 -8.17
C PHE A 112 22.11 -14.40 -6.66
N ASN A 113 21.02 -14.07 -5.98
CA ASN A 113 20.93 -13.91 -4.53
C ASN A 113 21.95 -12.89 -3.94
N GLN A 114 22.31 -11.86 -4.70
CA GLN A 114 23.27 -10.85 -4.26
C GLN A 114 22.65 -9.82 -3.32
N PHE A 115 21.33 -9.81 -3.24
CA PHE A 115 20.54 -9.05 -2.28
C PHE A 115 19.53 -10.01 -1.62
N GLY A 116 19.69 -10.23 -0.32
CA GLY A 116 18.88 -11.16 0.46
C GLY A 116 18.43 -10.54 1.78
N THR A 117 18.14 -11.40 2.77
CA THR A 117 17.60 -10.99 4.07
C THR A 117 18.46 -9.92 4.76
N ASP A 118 19.77 -10.17 4.90
CA ASP A 118 20.65 -9.29 5.67
C ASP A 118 20.83 -7.93 4.97
N GLU A 119 20.92 -7.91 3.63
CA GLU A 119 20.96 -6.67 2.85
C GLU A 119 19.65 -5.89 2.98
N PHE A 120 18.50 -6.57 2.87
CA PHE A 120 17.21 -5.92 3.00
C PHE A 120 17.00 -5.32 4.40
N MET A 121 17.35 -6.06 5.47
CA MET A 121 17.24 -5.55 6.83
C MET A 121 18.13 -4.33 7.06
N LYS A 122 19.38 -4.36 6.56
CA LYS A 122 20.29 -3.23 6.64
C LYS A 122 19.76 -2.02 5.87
N TRP A 123 19.22 -2.25 4.70
CA TRP A 123 18.59 -1.19 3.90
C TRP A 123 17.39 -0.59 4.64
N CYS A 124 16.52 -1.41 5.24
CA CYS A 124 15.40 -0.93 6.07
C CYS A 124 15.87 -0.07 7.24
N GLU A 125 16.92 -0.47 7.94
CA GLU A 125 17.51 0.30 9.04
C GLU A 125 18.00 1.68 8.56
N ILE A 126 18.64 1.76 7.38
CA ILE A 126 19.15 3.01 6.81
C ILE A 126 17.99 3.91 6.35
N VAL A 127 16.96 3.37 5.72
CA VAL A 127 15.76 4.11 5.31
C VAL A 127 14.95 4.56 6.52
N GLY A 128 14.95 3.79 7.61
CA GLY A 128 14.10 4.00 8.79
C GLY A 128 12.69 3.43 8.61
N THR A 129 12.57 2.27 7.96
CA THR A 129 11.31 1.60 7.63
C THR A 129 11.23 0.22 8.27
N GLU A 130 10.02 -0.26 8.58
CA GLU A 130 9.81 -1.61 9.08
C GLU A 130 9.85 -2.63 7.92
N PRO A 131 10.50 -3.79 8.10
CA PRO A 131 10.42 -4.88 7.13
C PRO A 131 9.07 -5.61 7.23
N TYR A 132 8.52 -5.97 6.06
CA TYR A 132 7.38 -6.85 5.91
C TYR A 132 7.77 -8.00 4.97
N LEU A 133 7.85 -9.22 5.50
CA LEU A 133 8.31 -10.39 4.77
C LEU A 133 7.15 -11.25 4.29
N CYS A 134 7.22 -11.68 3.02
CA CYS A 134 6.30 -12.63 2.43
C CYS A 134 6.92 -14.04 2.40
N LEU A 135 6.19 -15.04 2.89
CA LEU A 135 6.63 -16.43 2.94
C LEU A 135 6.41 -17.16 1.61
N ASN A 136 7.34 -18.04 1.25
CA ASN A 136 7.22 -18.90 0.09
C ASN A 136 6.16 -19.99 0.33
N PHE A 137 4.94 -19.76 -0.14
CA PHE A 137 3.83 -20.72 -0.10
C PHE A 137 3.79 -21.65 -1.31
N GLY A 138 4.64 -21.41 -2.31
CA GLY A 138 4.81 -22.31 -3.46
C GLY A 138 5.71 -23.49 -3.12
N THR A 139 6.98 -23.42 -3.54
CA THR A 139 7.98 -24.47 -3.36
C THR A 139 8.52 -24.57 -1.92
N GLY A 140 8.27 -23.60 -1.05
CA GLY A 140 8.75 -23.56 0.32
C GLY A 140 8.05 -24.54 1.26
N THR A 141 8.72 -24.85 2.36
CA THR A 141 8.20 -25.72 3.42
C THR A 141 7.90 -24.95 4.70
N LEU A 142 7.08 -25.54 5.58
CA LEU A 142 6.84 -24.99 6.91
C LEU A 142 8.15 -24.89 7.74
N ASP A 143 9.01 -25.87 7.61
CA ASP A 143 10.31 -25.88 8.32
C ASP A 143 11.20 -24.71 7.86
N GLU A 144 11.22 -24.44 6.55
CA GLU A 144 11.93 -23.30 5.99
C GLU A 144 11.37 -21.97 6.48
N ALA A 145 10.04 -21.84 6.55
CA ALA A 145 9.38 -20.63 7.07
C ALA A 145 9.69 -20.40 8.56
N LEU A 146 9.65 -21.46 9.38
CA LEU A 146 10.04 -21.43 10.79
C LEU A 146 11.51 -21.05 10.95
N GLY A 147 12.39 -21.60 10.10
CA GLY A 147 13.81 -21.25 10.07
C GLY A 147 14.05 -19.78 9.74
N TRP A 148 13.28 -19.19 8.82
CA TRP A 148 13.40 -17.76 8.50
C TRP A 148 12.93 -16.88 9.65
N LEU A 149 11.81 -17.23 10.28
CA LEU A 149 11.33 -16.52 11.47
C LEU A 149 12.34 -16.63 12.62
N GLU A 150 12.91 -17.80 12.88
CA GLU A 150 13.94 -18.01 13.88
C GLU A 150 15.19 -17.18 13.57
N TYR A 151 15.67 -17.18 12.33
CA TYR A 151 16.80 -16.37 11.87
C TYR A 151 16.57 -14.89 12.14
N CYS A 152 15.39 -14.38 11.84
CA CYS A 152 15.06 -12.97 12.01
C CYS A 152 14.81 -12.57 13.48
N ASN A 153 14.11 -13.41 14.26
CA ASN A 153 13.50 -12.96 15.52
C ASN A 153 14.04 -13.65 16.77
N SER A 154 14.69 -14.82 16.67
CA SER A 154 15.10 -15.55 17.87
C SER A 154 16.42 -15.03 18.46
N ASP A 155 16.44 -14.85 19.78
CA ASP A 155 17.64 -14.62 20.55
C ASP A 155 18.20 -15.89 21.24
N ARG A 156 17.51 -17.02 21.06
CA ARG A 156 17.86 -18.32 21.67
C ARG A 156 19.16 -18.88 21.07
N ASN A 157 19.79 -19.79 21.81
CA ASN A 157 20.91 -20.59 21.29
C ASN A 157 20.40 -21.75 20.45
N THR A 158 19.93 -21.44 19.23
CA THR A 158 19.33 -22.38 18.27
C THR A 158 19.96 -22.21 16.90
N TYR A 159 19.70 -23.16 15.98
CA TYR A 159 20.46 -23.29 14.75
C TYR A 159 20.44 -22.03 13.86
N TYR A 160 19.27 -21.52 13.53
CA TYR A 160 19.16 -20.36 12.62
C TYR A 160 19.47 -19.03 13.32
N ALA A 161 19.20 -18.89 14.62
CA ALA A 161 19.65 -17.74 15.39
C ALA A 161 21.20 -17.67 15.46
N ASN A 162 21.87 -18.83 15.59
CA ASN A 162 23.32 -18.92 15.52
C ASN A 162 23.87 -18.68 14.12
N LEU A 163 23.16 -19.09 13.07
CA LEU A 163 23.52 -18.77 11.69
C LEU A 163 23.51 -17.25 11.45
N ARG A 164 22.48 -16.51 11.94
CA ARG A 164 22.45 -15.05 11.88
C ARG A 164 23.68 -14.44 12.57
N ARG A 165 24.04 -14.92 13.78
CA ARG A 165 25.22 -14.44 14.51
C ARG A 165 26.51 -14.72 13.72
N LYS A 166 26.62 -15.91 13.14
CA LYS A 166 27.75 -16.29 12.26
C LYS A 166 27.84 -15.36 11.04
N ASN A 167 26.70 -14.91 10.51
CA ASN A 167 26.64 -13.96 9.40
C ASN A 167 26.86 -12.50 9.84
N GLY A 168 27.22 -12.25 11.11
CA GLY A 168 27.66 -10.94 11.61
C GLY A 168 26.58 -10.13 12.35
N ARG A 169 25.36 -10.67 12.50
CA ARG A 169 24.29 -9.98 13.22
C ARG A 169 24.00 -10.66 14.55
N GLU A 170 24.45 -10.05 15.65
CA GLU A 170 24.25 -10.61 17.00
C GLU A 170 22.78 -10.53 17.44
N LYS A 171 22.16 -9.35 17.36
CA LYS A 171 20.79 -9.10 17.82
C LYS A 171 19.76 -9.52 16.76
N PRO A 172 18.56 -9.98 17.19
CA PRO A 172 17.43 -10.19 16.29
C PRO A 172 17.06 -8.93 15.49
N TYR A 173 16.50 -9.13 14.32
CA TYR A 173 15.91 -8.06 13.51
C TYR A 173 14.53 -7.65 14.01
N ASN A 174 13.83 -8.56 14.73
CA ASN A 174 12.50 -8.34 15.28
C ASN A 174 11.45 -8.01 14.20
N VAL A 175 11.46 -8.73 13.10
CA VAL A 175 10.50 -8.55 12.01
C VAL A 175 9.08 -8.82 12.50
N LYS A 176 8.24 -7.81 12.38
CA LYS A 176 6.88 -7.85 12.89
C LYS A 176 5.87 -8.44 11.90
N TYR A 177 5.98 -8.11 10.62
CA TYR A 177 4.95 -8.39 9.61
C TYR A 177 5.35 -9.55 8.71
N TRP A 178 4.46 -10.56 8.57
CA TRP A 178 4.70 -11.79 7.82
C TRP A 178 3.45 -12.18 7.02
N ALA A 179 3.58 -12.22 5.69
CA ALA A 179 2.51 -12.69 4.82
C ALA A 179 2.55 -14.20 4.63
N LEU A 180 1.40 -14.83 4.67
CA LEU A 180 1.19 -16.25 4.40
C LEU A 180 1.00 -16.50 2.90
N GLY A 181 2.07 -16.26 2.13
CA GLY A 181 2.08 -16.38 0.68
C GLY A 181 1.61 -15.14 -0.06
N ASN A 182 1.67 -15.20 -1.39
CA ASN A 182 1.26 -14.18 -2.32
C ASN A 182 0.35 -14.77 -3.39
N GLU A 183 -0.83 -14.16 -3.61
CA GLU A 183 -1.76 -14.49 -4.71
C GLU A 183 -1.91 -16.00 -4.98
N CYS A 184 -1.93 -16.82 -3.91
CA CYS A 184 -1.93 -18.28 -4.03
C CYS A 184 -3.11 -18.84 -4.84
N TRP A 185 -4.12 -18.01 -5.13
CA TRP A 185 -5.27 -18.27 -5.98
C TRP A 185 -4.99 -18.06 -7.47
N GLY A 186 -3.96 -17.27 -7.83
CA GLY A 186 -3.70 -16.81 -9.19
C GLY A 186 -3.15 -17.91 -10.10
N PRO A 187 -3.65 -18.04 -11.35
CA PRO A 187 -3.18 -19.04 -12.29
C PRO A 187 -1.72 -18.83 -12.77
N TRP A 188 -1.18 -17.64 -12.55
CA TRP A 188 0.22 -17.30 -12.81
C TRP A 188 1.17 -17.71 -11.68
N GLN A 189 0.62 -18.07 -10.52
CA GLN A 189 1.42 -18.39 -9.34
C GLN A 189 1.92 -19.84 -9.39
N VAL A 190 3.21 -20.03 -9.14
CA VAL A 190 3.78 -21.39 -8.95
C VAL A 190 3.12 -22.02 -7.73
N GLU A 191 2.66 -23.28 -7.86
CA GLU A 191 1.87 -23.97 -6.84
C GLU A 191 0.54 -23.27 -6.54
N GLN A 192 -0.16 -22.80 -7.59
CA GLN A 192 -1.53 -22.31 -7.46
C GLN A 192 -2.38 -23.28 -6.62
N MET A 193 -3.17 -22.74 -5.70
CA MET A 193 -3.98 -23.52 -4.76
C MET A 193 -5.48 -23.29 -4.97
N THR A 194 -6.26 -24.31 -4.58
CA THR A 194 -7.68 -24.08 -4.27
C THR A 194 -7.79 -23.32 -2.93
N LYS A 195 -8.92 -22.65 -2.69
CA LYS A 195 -9.15 -21.96 -1.41
C LYS A 195 -9.12 -22.93 -0.22
N GLU A 196 -9.53 -24.19 -0.43
CA GLU A 196 -9.52 -25.26 0.55
C GLU A 196 -8.09 -25.67 0.94
N ASP A 197 -7.23 -25.89 -0.04
CA ASP A 197 -5.83 -26.26 0.18
C ASP A 197 -5.06 -25.12 0.83
N TYR A 198 -5.27 -23.90 0.34
CA TYR A 198 -4.64 -22.72 0.92
C TYR A 198 -5.07 -22.51 2.38
N ALA A 199 -6.36 -22.51 2.68
CA ALA A 199 -6.85 -22.29 4.03
C ALA A 199 -6.31 -23.32 5.02
N LYS A 200 -6.25 -24.60 4.62
CA LYS A 200 -5.66 -25.67 5.44
C LYS A 200 -4.18 -25.44 5.69
N LYS A 201 -3.41 -25.08 4.66
CA LYS A 201 -1.98 -24.79 4.76
C LYS A 201 -1.75 -23.55 5.64
N ALA A 202 -2.44 -22.44 5.34
CA ALA A 202 -2.31 -21.19 6.07
C ALA A 202 -2.63 -21.32 7.55
N TYR A 203 -3.70 -22.04 7.90
CA TYR A 203 -4.05 -22.32 9.30
C TYR A 203 -2.93 -23.03 10.04
N GLN A 204 -2.33 -24.07 9.46
CA GLN A 204 -1.27 -24.84 10.11
C GLN A 204 0.03 -24.04 10.24
N TRP A 205 0.39 -23.30 9.18
CA TRP A 205 1.57 -22.44 9.20
C TRP A 205 1.42 -21.30 10.20
N ALA A 206 0.29 -20.61 10.20
CA ALA A 206 -0.01 -19.55 11.15
C ALA A 206 0.11 -20.02 12.61
N LYS A 207 -0.45 -21.21 12.92
CA LYS A 207 -0.33 -21.82 14.24
C LYS A 207 1.13 -22.06 14.63
N ALA A 208 1.93 -22.66 13.76
CA ALA A 208 3.32 -22.97 14.05
C ALA A 208 4.16 -21.71 14.22
N LEU A 209 3.98 -20.70 13.34
CA LEU A 209 4.66 -19.41 13.43
C LEU A 209 4.32 -18.66 14.71
N LYS A 210 3.03 -18.60 15.11
CA LYS A 210 2.59 -17.98 16.36
C LYS A 210 3.06 -18.74 17.61
N LEU A 211 3.29 -20.04 17.53
CA LEU A 211 3.90 -20.82 18.63
C LEU A 211 5.39 -20.52 18.79
N LEU A 212 6.09 -20.24 17.68
CA LEU A 212 7.49 -19.85 17.69
C LEU A 212 7.67 -18.42 18.20
N ASP A 213 6.89 -17.48 17.67
CA ASP A 213 6.88 -16.08 18.05
C ASP A 213 5.44 -15.51 18.07
N PRO A 214 4.79 -15.43 19.23
CA PRO A 214 3.43 -14.92 19.35
C PRO A 214 3.29 -13.41 19.15
N SER A 215 4.38 -12.67 19.01
CA SER A 215 4.39 -11.21 18.85
C SER A 215 4.22 -10.76 17.41
N ILE A 216 4.43 -11.65 16.44
CA ILE A 216 4.33 -11.31 15.01
C ILE A 216 2.91 -11.04 14.57
N THR A 217 2.79 -10.22 13.54
CA THR A 217 1.54 -9.93 12.83
C THR A 217 1.47 -10.79 11.57
N LEU A 218 0.47 -11.65 11.47
CA LEU A 218 0.27 -12.53 10.32
C LEU A 218 -0.79 -11.96 9.37
N ILE A 219 -0.45 -11.92 8.08
CA ILE A 219 -1.29 -11.44 7.00
C ILE A 219 -1.74 -12.62 6.15
N LEU A 220 -3.05 -12.85 6.10
CA LEU A 220 -3.68 -13.92 5.31
C LEU A 220 -3.78 -13.50 3.85
N CYS A 221 -3.38 -14.35 2.91
CA CYS A 221 -3.51 -14.06 1.48
C CYS A 221 -4.98 -14.08 1.05
N GLY A 222 -5.49 -12.91 0.73
CA GLY A 222 -6.78 -12.70 0.09
C GLY A 222 -6.67 -12.55 -1.42
N GLU A 223 -7.78 -12.15 -2.05
CA GLU A 223 -7.87 -11.89 -3.48
C GLU A 223 -8.24 -10.42 -3.72
N SER A 224 -9.49 -10.17 -4.07
CA SER A 224 -10.03 -8.84 -4.38
C SER A 224 -10.84 -8.21 -3.24
N GLY A 225 -10.99 -8.93 -2.12
CA GLY A 225 -11.79 -8.50 -0.96
C GLY A 225 -13.25 -8.91 -0.99
N TYR A 226 -13.75 -9.49 -2.09
CA TYR A 226 -15.18 -9.85 -2.24
C TYR A 226 -15.42 -11.16 -2.98
N SER A 227 -14.39 -11.95 -3.18
CA SER A 227 -14.47 -13.24 -3.87
C SER A 227 -14.88 -14.38 -2.96
N SER A 228 -15.17 -15.55 -3.56
CA SER A 228 -15.40 -16.78 -2.81
C SER A 228 -14.15 -17.27 -2.11
N TRP A 229 -12.94 -16.87 -2.60
CA TRP A 229 -11.67 -17.10 -1.94
C TRP A 229 -11.62 -16.33 -0.63
N ASP A 230 -11.84 -15.01 -0.67
CA ASP A 230 -11.78 -14.15 0.52
C ASP A 230 -12.71 -14.65 1.64
N TYR A 231 -13.96 -14.96 1.29
CA TYR A 231 -14.89 -15.48 2.28
C TYR A 231 -14.43 -16.79 2.91
N TYR A 232 -13.99 -17.76 2.07
CA TYR A 232 -13.64 -19.10 2.54
C TYR A 232 -12.41 -19.06 3.44
N VAL A 233 -11.34 -18.38 3.01
CA VAL A 233 -10.09 -18.34 3.79
C VAL A 233 -10.25 -17.58 5.10
N LEU A 234 -11.05 -16.51 5.13
CA LEU A 234 -11.40 -15.81 6.36
C LEU A 234 -12.20 -16.71 7.31
N LYS A 235 -13.22 -17.40 6.81
CA LYS A 235 -14.02 -18.33 7.61
C LYS A 235 -13.16 -19.41 8.29
N GLU A 236 -12.20 -19.97 7.56
CA GLU A 236 -11.34 -21.03 8.07
C GLU A 236 -10.19 -20.53 8.96
N CYS A 237 -9.67 -19.32 8.75
CA CYS A 237 -8.46 -18.85 9.41
C CYS A 237 -8.68 -17.78 10.48
N VAL A 238 -9.82 -17.09 10.52
CA VAL A 238 -10.16 -16.13 11.59
C VAL A 238 -10.56 -16.91 12.84
N LYS A 239 -9.57 -17.40 13.56
CA LYS A 239 -9.71 -18.23 14.78
C LYS A 239 -9.00 -17.60 15.96
N TRP A 240 -9.49 -17.87 17.16
CA TRP A 240 -8.91 -17.40 18.43
C TRP A 240 -8.66 -18.57 19.41
N ASP A 241 -9.49 -19.61 19.34
CA ASP A 241 -9.39 -20.81 20.18
C ASP A 241 -8.51 -21.87 19.48
N VAL A 242 -7.21 -21.58 19.37
CA VAL A 242 -6.24 -22.48 18.73
C VAL A 242 -5.31 -23.03 19.79
N HIS A 243 -5.07 -24.35 19.78
CA HIS A 243 -4.19 -25.02 20.74
C HIS A 243 -2.81 -24.33 20.80
N GLY A 244 -2.39 -24.00 22.00
CA GLY A 244 -1.15 -23.25 22.25
C GLY A 244 -1.34 -21.71 22.32
N LEU A 245 -2.49 -21.20 21.83
CA LEU A 245 -2.90 -19.79 21.92
C LEU A 245 -4.19 -19.62 22.73
N SER A 246 -4.92 -20.69 22.97
CA SER A 246 -6.29 -20.73 23.53
C SER A 246 -6.42 -20.21 24.97
N GLY A 247 -5.34 -19.97 25.69
CA GLY A 247 -5.37 -19.34 27.01
C GLY A 247 -5.49 -17.81 26.96
N ASP A 248 -5.18 -17.18 25.83
CA ASP A 248 -5.17 -15.75 25.66
C ASP A 248 -6.30 -15.28 24.74
N LYS A 249 -7.41 -14.85 25.36
CA LYS A 249 -8.61 -14.33 24.66
C LYS A 249 -8.38 -12.96 23.99
N THR A 250 -7.17 -12.45 23.96
CA THR A 250 -6.81 -11.20 23.28
C THR A 250 -6.07 -11.44 21.98
N LYS A 251 -5.77 -12.69 21.65
CA LYS A 251 -4.98 -13.06 20.47
C LYS A 251 -5.81 -13.75 19.41
N SER A 252 -5.58 -13.37 18.17
CA SER A 252 -6.09 -14.03 16.96
C SER A 252 -4.99 -14.86 16.30
N LEU A 253 -5.38 -15.88 15.55
CA LEU A 253 -4.46 -16.60 14.68
C LEU A 253 -3.94 -15.73 13.54
N ILE A 254 -4.84 -14.94 12.94
CA ILE A 254 -4.57 -14.02 11.83
C ILE A 254 -4.89 -12.59 12.27
N ASP A 255 -4.05 -11.64 11.91
CA ASP A 255 -4.18 -10.24 12.31
C ASP A 255 -4.70 -9.35 11.18
N MET A 256 -4.36 -9.66 9.92
CA MET A 256 -4.79 -8.90 8.75
C MET A 256 -5.20 -9.82 7.60
N HIS A 257 -6.02 -9.28 6.70
CA HIS A 257 -6.42 -9.90 5.44
C HIS A 257 -5.87 -9.07 4.27
N SER A 258 -5.05 -9.70 3.42
CA SER A 258 -4.48 -9.06 2.23
C SER A 258 -5.53 -8.96 1.12
N ILE A 259 -5.53 -7.83 0.40
CA ILE A 259 -6.25 -7.69 -0.86
C ILE A 259 -5.40 -6.93 -1.87
N HIS A 260 -5.54 -7.28 -3.15
CA HIS A 260 -4.82 -6.66 -4.25
C HIS A 260 -5.80 -6.09 -5.28
N VAL A 261 -5.61 -4.84 -5.68
CA VAL A 261 -6.37 -4.22 -6.76
C VAL A 261 -5.47 -3.28 -7.55
N TYR A 262 -5.31 -3.59 -8.83
CA TYR A 262 -4.73 -2.69 -9.81
C TYR A 262 -5.83 -2.09 -10.68
N THR A 263 -5.67 -0.82 -11.05
CA THR A 263 -6.62 -0.12 -11.90
C THR A 263 -5.89 0.51 -13.08
N ALA A 264 -6.53 0.53 -14.25
CA ALA A 264 -6.09 1.32 -15.39
C ALA A 264 -7.22 1.46 -16.41
N ASP A 265 -7.26 2.58 -17.09
CA ASP A 265 -8.07 2.77 -18.27
C ASP A 265 -7.44 3.82 -19.21
N LYS A 266 -7.76 3.75 -20.49
CA LYS A 266 -7.31 4.75 -21.49
C LYS A 266 -8.11 6.05 -21.41
N GLU A 267 -9.37 5.98 -20.94
CA GLU A 267 -10.22 7.14 -20.74
C GLU A 267 -9.99 7.73 -19.36
N HIS A 268 -9.71 9.01 -19.29
CA HIS A 268 -9.31 9.70 -18.06
C HIS A 268 -10.27 9.46 -16.91
N LEU A 269 -11.56 9.72 -17.08
CA LEU A 269 -12.54 9.58 -15.99
C LEU A 269 -12.76 8.14 -15.56
N ALA A 270 -12.70 7.19 -16.50
CA ALA A 270 -12.72 5.77 -16.18
C ALA A 270 -11.48 5.34 -15.40
N ASN A 271 -10.29 5.88 -15.71
CA ASN A 271 -9.05 5.67 -14.97
C ASN A 271 -9.11 6.31 -13.58
N ALA A 272 -9.42 7.59 -13.50
CA ALA A 272 -9.41 8.36 -12.26
C ALA A 272 -10.49 7.93 -11.24
N THR A 273 -11.63 7.39 -11.71
CA THR A 273 -12.69 6.88 -10.83
C THR A 273 -12.56 5.40 -10.49
N ALA A 274 -11.71 4.64 -11.18
CA ALA A 274 -11.53 3.20 -10.93
C ALA A 274 -11.17 2.85 -9.47
N PRO A 275 -10.36 3.64 -8.75
CA PRO A 275 -10.04 3.38 -7.34
C PRO A 275 -11.24 3.43 -6.37
N ARG A 276 -12.37 3.98 -6.78
CA ARG A 276 -13.62 3.85 -6.00
C ARG A 276 -14.04 2.38 -5.86
N GLY A 277 -13.71 1.55 -6.88
CA GLY A 277 -13.86 0.09 -6.78
C GLY A 277 -13.01 -0.55 -5.69
N ALA A 278 -11.79 -0.06 -5.52
CA ALA A 278 -10.91 -0.50 -4.43
C ALA A 278 -11.46 -0.12 -3.05
N GLU A 279 -12.01 1.10 -2.90
CA GLU A 279 -12.69 1.49 -1.65
C GLU A 279 -13.88 0.58 -1.35
N ARG A 280 -14.68 0.24 -2.36
CA ARG A 280 -15.79 -0.72 -2.19
C ARG A 280 -15.29 -2.11 -1.81
N ALA A 281 -14.16 -2.56 -2.36
CA ALA A 281 -13.52 -3.82 -1.98
C ALA A 281 -13.14 -3.86 -0.49
N ILE A 282 -12.59 -2.76 0.06
CA ILE A 282 -12.29 -2.64 1.49
C ILE A 282 -13.56 -2.81 2.33
N GLN A 283 -14.65 -2.15 1.95
CA GLN A 283 -15.94 -2.27 2.67
C GLN A 283 -16.48 -3.69 2.65
N MET A 284 -16.40 -4.38 1.51
CA MET A 284 -16.86 -5.76 1.37
C MET A 284 -15.97 -6.73 2.16
N ALA A 285 -14.63 -6.59 2.08
CA ALA A 285 -13.70 -7.40 2.87
C ALA A 285 -13.92 -7.22 4.37
N SER A 286 -14.16 -5.99 4.85
CA SER A 286 -14.51 -5.72 6.25
C SER A 286 -15.79 -6.43 6.68
N ALA A 287 -16.81 -6.47 5.83
CA ALA A 287 -18.05 -7.21 6.10
C ALA A 287 -17.84 -8.73 6.13
N LEU A 288 -16.98 -9.28 5.26
CA LEU A 288 -16.61 -10.70 5.29
C LEU A 288 -15.82 -11.06 6.56
N ILE A 289 -14.94 -10.18 7.03
CA ILE A 289 -14.26 -10.34 8.33
C ILE A 289 -15.27 -10.39 9.47
N ASP A 290 -16.25 -9.48 9.48
CA ASP A 290 -17.30 -9.47 10.52
C ASP A 290 -18.13 -10.76 10.48
N LEU A 291 -18.51 -11.25 9.29
CA LEU A 291 -19.20 -12.52 9.12
C LEU A 291 -18.36 -13.70 9.64
N ALA A 292 -17.09 -13.78 9.28
CA ALA A 292 -16.19 -14.83 9.73
C ALA A 292 -16.04 -14.82 11.27
N ARG A 293 -15.95 -13.66 11.89
CA ARG A 293 -15.91 -13.50 13.35
C ARG A 293 -17.17 -14.01 14.03
N ILE A 294 -18.35 -13.70 13.47
CA ILE A 294 -19.64 -14.18 13.99
C ILE A 294 -19.74 -15.69 13.89
N GLU A 295 -19.43 -16.28 12.72
CA GLU A 295 -19.48 -17.73 12.52
C GLU A 295 -18.49 -18.48 13.43
N ASN A 296 -17.32 -17.93 13.67
CA ASN A 296 -16.27 -18.50 14.53
C ASN A 296 -16.43 -18.12 16.01
N LYS A 297 -17.50 -17.39 16.38
CA LYS A 297 -17.79 -16.97 17.77
C LYS A 297 -16.57 -16.26 18.41
N VAL A 298 -15.88 -15.41 17.64
CA VAL A 298 -14.70 -14.69 18.12
C VAL A 298 -15.11 -13.67 19.19
N PRO A 299 -14.52 -13.70 20.41
CA PRO A 299 -14.87 -12.76 21.47
C PRO A 299 -14.53 -11.31 21.09
N GLU A 300 -15.27 -10.34 21.65
CA GLU A 300 -14.99 -8.92 21.48
C GLU A 300 -13.61 -8.49 22.02
N THR A 301 -13.06 -9.24 22.97
CA THR A 301 -11.71 -9.01 23.50
C THR A 301 -10.60 -9.29 22.52
N VAL A 302 -10.87 -10.07 21.46
CA VAL A 302 -9.95 -10.33 20.35
C VAL A 302 -10.08 -9.19 19.34
N PRO A 303 -9.02 -8.43 19.03
CA PRO A 303 -9.07 -7.34 18.07
C PRO A 303 -9.62 -7.79 16.71
N LYS A 304 -10.40 -6.92 16.07
CA LYS A 304 -10.86 -7.18 14.70
C LYS A 304 -9.66 -7.19 13.75
N GLN A 305 -9.66 -8.14 12.83
CA GLN A 305 -8.71 -8.17 11.73
C GLN A 305 -8.86 -6.91 10.88
N THR A 306 -7.74 -6.35 10.46
CA THR A 306 -7.71 -5.20 9.56
C THR A 306 -7.32 -5.62 8.14
N ILE A 307 -7.51 -4.72 7.19
CA ILE A 307 -7.16 -4.95 5.80
C ILE A 307 -5.73 -4.51 5.55
N CYS A 308 -4.96 -5.40 4.93
CA CYS A 308 -3.65 -5.14 4.36
C CYS A 308 -3.82 -5.03 2.84
N PHE A 309 -3.83 -3.80 2.32
CA PHE A 309 -3.92 -3.56 0.90
C PHE A 309 -2.50 -3.55 0.31
N ASP A 310 -1.85 -4.71 0.32
CA ASP A 310 -0.40 -4.82 0.13
C ASP A 310 0.07 -4.89 -1.33
N GLU A 311 -0.87 -4.78 -2.28
CA GLU A 311 -0.59 -4.41 -3.66
C GLU A 311 -1.70 -3.52 -4.22
N TRP A 312 -1.33 -2.30 -4.58
CA TRP A 312 -2.23 -1.37 -5.24
C TRP A 312 -1.44 -0.38 -6.09
N ASN A 313 -1.95 -0.04 -7.25
CA ASN A 313 -1.49 1.06 -8.08
C ASN A 313 -2.37 1.18 -9.33
N VAL A 314 -2.08 2.17 -10.15
CA VAL A 314 -2.48 2.19 -11.56
C VAL A 314 -1.47 1.33 -12.32
N TRP A 315 -1.95 0.30 -13.01
CA TRP A 315 -1.11 -0.54 -13.87
C TRP A 315 -1.85 -0.89 -15.15
N ASP A 316 -1.26 -0.51 -16.26
CA ASP A 316 -1.68 -0.92 -17.60
C ASP A 316 -0.70 -1.95 -18.18
N PRO A 317 -1.04 -3.25 -18.16
CA PRO A 317 -0.16 -4.29 -18.68
C PRO A 317 0.22 -4.14 -20.15
N VAL A 318 -0.54 -3.34 -20.92
CA VAL A 318 -0.22 -3.01 -22.33
C VAL A 318 0.91 -1.99 -22.41
N ARG A 319 0.89 -0.98 -21.53
CA ARG A 319 1.96 0.04 -21.45
C ARG A 319 3.24 -0.50 -20.79
N ALA A 320 3.07 -1.33 -19.76
CA ALA A 320 4.16 -1.88 -18.96
C ALA A 320 3.98 -3.38 -18.72
N PRO A 321 4.22 -4.24 -19.73
CA PRO A 321 4.17 -5.69 -19.58
C PRO A 321 5.21 -6.17 -18.56
N GLY A 322 4.82 -7.13 -17.72
CA GLY A 322 5.69 -7.69 -16.67
C GLY A 322 6.98 -8.29 -17.22
N GLU A 323 6.91 -8.97 -18.36
CA GLU A 323 8.05 -9.59 -19.05
C GLU A 323 9.10 -8.57 -19.53
N GLN A 324 8.73 -7.30 -19.62
CA GLN A 324 9.63 -6.19 -19.99
C GLN A 324 10.05 -5.36 -18.77
N GLY A 325 9.88 -5.89 -17.54
CA GLY A 325 10.24 -5.22 -16.30
C GLY A 325 9.21 -4.24 -15.77
N ALA A 326 8.07 -4.07 -16.46
CA ALA A 326 6.93 -3.23 -16.04
C ALA A 326 7.31 -1.77 -15.67
N GLU A 327 8.22 -1.15 -16.41
CA GLU A 327 8.62 0.26 -16.21
C GLU A 327 7.58 1.21 -16.81
N GLU A 328 6.54 1.51 -16.08
CA GLU A 328 5.44 2.37 -16.51
C GLU A 328 5.78 3.85 -16.39
N LYS A 329 5.33 4.66 -17.37
CA LYS A 329 5.42 6.12 -17.34
C LYS A 329 4.07 6.70 -16.98
N TYR A 330 4.01 7.28 -15.80
CA TYR A 330 2.76 7.81 -15.25
C TYR A 330 2.46 9.23 -15.73
N THR A 331 1.17 9.44 -16.03
CA THR A 331 0.58 10.72 -16.42
C THR A 331 -0.05 11.46 -15.23
N LEU A 332 -0.51 12.69 -15.44
CA LEU A 332 -1.31 13.39 -14.43
C LEU A 332 -2.65 12.67 -14.16
N SER A 333 -3.26 12.04 -15.18
CA SER A 333 -4.46 11.20 -14.97
C SER A 333 -4.21 10.09 -13.94
N ASP A 334 -3.05 9.45 -14.01
CA ASP A 334 -2.66 8.39 -13.07
C ASP A 334 -2.40 8.95 -11.65
N ALA A 335 -1.83 10.16 -11.57
CA ALA A 335 -1.66 10.85 -10.28
C ALA A 335 -3.00 11.14 -9.59
N LEU A 336 -4.03 11.52 -10.36
CA LEU A 336 -5.38 11.72 -9.82
C LEU A 336 -6.00 10.41 -9.37
N ALA A 337 -5.81 9.31 -10.12
CA ALA A 337 -6.25 7.98 -9.68
C ALA A 337 -5.57 7.55 -8.37
N VAL A 338 -4.26 7.78 -8.22
CA VAL A 338 -3.54 7.52 -6.95
C VAL A 338 -4.09 8.39 -5.81
N ALA A 339 -4.44 9.65 -6.05
CA ALA A 339 -5.08 10.49 -5.04
C ALA A 339 -6.45 9.94 -4.60
N VAL A 340 -7.23 9.36 -5.53
CA VAL A 340 -8.53 8.70 -5.21
C VAL A 340 -8.33 7.43 -4.39
N PHE A 341 -7.31 6.59 -4.68
CA PHE A 341 -6.94 5.46 -3.82
C PHE A 341 -6.67 5.92 -2.38
N LEU A 342 -5.81 6.93 -2.23
CA LEU A 342 -5.41 7.45 -0.92
C LEU A 342 -6.58 8.09 -0.18
N ASN A 343 -7.45 8.83 -0.86
CA ASN A 343 -8.69 9.34 -0.28
C ASN A 343 -9.56 8.19 0.24
N GLY A 344 -9.70 7.10 -0.53
CA GLY A 344 -10.41 5.89 -0.13
C GLY A 344 -9.83 5.26 1.13
N PHE A 345 -8.52 5.14 1.24
CA PHE A 345 -7.85 4.61 2.44
C PHE A 345 -8.12 5.47 3.68
N ILE A 346 -8.10 6.81 3.53
CA ILE A 346 -8.44 7.72 4.64
C ILE A 346 -9.90 7.57 5.04
N ARG A 347 -10.85 7.52 4.09
CA ARG A 347 -12.28 7.33 4.40
C ARG A 347 -12.55 6.01 5.10
N GLN A 348 -11.77 4.97 4.77
CA GLN A 348 -11.88 3.62 5.33
C GLN A 348 -10.84 3.36 6.45
N ALA A 349 -10.29 4.40 7.07
CA ALA A 349 -9.22 4.29 8.09
C ALA A 349 -9.57 3.34 9.26
N LYS A 350 -10.85 3.12 9.53
CA LYS A 350 -11.32 2.18 10.57
C LYS A 350 -10.91 0.74 10.28
N ASP A 351 -10.90 0.36 9.01
CA ASP A 351 -10.68 -1.02 8.57
C ASP A 351 -9.29 -1.23 7.97
N MET A 352 -8.55 -0.14 7.68
CA MET A 352 -7.21 -0.19 7.08
C MET A 352 -6.11 -0.37 8.11
N GLY A 353 -5.34 -1.47 8.01
CA GLY A 353 -4.17 -1.73 8.83
C GLY A 353 -2.85 -1.40 8.13
N MET A 354 -2.79 -1.59 6.81
CA MET A 354 -1.61 -1.37 5.98
C MET A 354 -2.02 -1.17 4.52
N ALA A 355 -1.21 -0.45 3.76
CA ALA A 355 -1.26 -0.47 2.30
C ALA A 355 0.16 -0.29 1.74
N ASN A 356 0.50 -1.02 0.68
CA ASN A 356 1.82 -1.00 0.07
C ASN A 356 1.69 -0.70 -1.41
N ILE A 357 2.16 0.48 -1.83
CA ILE A 357 2.16 0.81 -3.26
C ILE A 357 3.10 -0.15 -4.01
N ALA A 358 2.60 -0.73 -5.05
CA ALA A 358 3.36 -1.64 -5.90
C ALA A 358 3.86 -0.88 -7.15
N GLN A 359 5.17 -0.69 -7.29
CA GLN A 359 6.22 -0.95 -6.33
C GLN A 359 6.95 0.35 -5.96
N SER A 360 8.00 0.28 -5.13
CA SER A 360 8.66 1.50 -4.66
C SER A 360 9.52 2.17 -5.71
N VAL A 361 10.20 1.39 -6.59
CA VAL A 361 11.22 1.88 -7.54
C VAL A 361 11.14 1.12 -8.86
N ASN A 362 11.24 1.82 -9.96
CA ASN A 362 11.31 1.37 -11.35
C ASN A 362 10.07 0.60 -11.85
N VAL A 363 9.67 -0.45 -11.17
CA VAL A 363 8.56 -1.32 -11.58
C VAL A 363 7.23 -0.69 -11.14
N ILE A 364 6.38 -0.29 -12.09
CA ILE A 364 5.08 0.39 -11.84
C ILE A 364 5.12 1.36 -10.65
N SER A 365 6.11 2.23 -10.59
CA SER A 365 6.51 2.89 -9.36
C SER A 365 6.49 4.42 -9.42
N PRO A 366 6.41 5.11 -8.26
CA PRO A 366 6.55 6.56 -8.18
C PRO A 366 7.96 7.07 -8.46
N LEU A 367 8.99 6.21 -8.43
CA LEU A 367 10.39 6.56 -8.58
C LEU A 367 11.05 5.77 -9.71
N MET A 368 11.75 6.45 -10.62
CA MET A 368 12.51 5.83 -11.70
C MET A 368 13.98 6.19 -11.60
N THR A 369 14.84 5.18 -11.48
CA THR A 369 16.31 5.39 -11.47
C THR A 369 16.88 5.43 -12.87
N SER A 370 17.89 6.28 -13.06
CA SER A 370 18.80 6.23 -14.18
C SER A 370 20.23 6.06 -13.68
N LYS A 371 21.20 5.99 -14.60
CA LYS A 371 22.62 5.94 -14.22
C LYS A 371 23.02 7.17 -13.40
N ASP A 372 22.47 8.31 -13.71
CA ASP A 372 22.94 9.62 -13.22
C ASP A 372 21.91 10.33 -12.32
N GLY A 373 20.78 9.68 -11.98
CA GLY A 373 19.75 10.34 -11.18
C GLY A 373 18.48 9.56 -10.92
N LEU A 374 17.53 10.26 -10.35
CA LEU A 374 16.22 9.76 -9.95
C LEU A 374 15.10 10.67 -10.47
N VAL A 375 14.11 10.10 -11.11
CA VAL A 375 12.89 10.81 -11.54
C VAL A 375 11.78 10.53 -10.55
N LYS A 376 11.17 11.59 -10.02
CA LYS A 376 9.91 11.53 -9.28
C LYS A 376 8.78 11.62 -10.29
N GLN A 377 8.06 10.52 -10.52
CA GLN A 377 6.95 10.45 -11.44
C GLN A 377 5.74 11.25 -10.94
N THR A 378 4.71 11.42 -11.77
CA THR A 378 3.53 12.22 -11.41
C THR A 378 2.81 11.69 -10.17
N ILE A 379 2.73 10.37 -10.01
CA ILE A 379 2.08 9.69 -8.86
C ILE A 379 2.82 9.90 -7.53
N TRP A 380 4.08 10.30 -7.57
CA TRP A 380 4.87 10.63 -6.38
C TRP A 380 4.25 11.77 -5.56
N TRP A 381 3.71 12.79 -6.22
CA TRP A 381 3.34 14.05 -5.57
C TRP A 381 2.09 13.92 -4.68
N PRO A 382 0.99 13.31 -5.11
CA PRO A 382 -0.12 13.03 -4.20
C PRO A 382 0.32 12.09 -3.06
N LEU A 383 1.10 11.03 -3.34
CA LEU A 383 1.59 10.12 -2.31
C LEU A 383 2.41 10.87 -1.24
N LEU A 384 3.29 11.79 -1.64
CA LEU A 384 4.09 12.62 -0.74
C LEU A 384 3.22 13.52 0.14
N LEU A 385 2.23 14.21 -0.45
CA LEU A 385 1.34 15.10 0.30
C LEU A 385 0.50 14.33 1.32
N PHE A 386 -0.05 13.18 0.93
CA PHE A 386 -0.79 12.34 1.85
C PHE A 386 0.11 11.82 2.98
N SER A 387 1.27 11.30 2.66
CA SER A 387 2.20 10.79 3.66
C SER A 387 2.69 11.86 4.64
N LYS A 388 2.86 13.10 4.18
CA LYS A 388 3.25 14.22 5.06
C LYS A 388 2.12 14.69 5.96
N TYR A 389 0.92 14.85 5.43
CA TYR A 389 -0.12 15.64 6.08
C TYR A 389 -1.39 14.86 6.47
N MET A 390 -1.74 13.78 5.76
CA MET A 390 -2.96 13.02 6.05
C MET A 390 -2.70 11.95 7.12
N ARG A 391 -2.40 12.43 8.33
CA ARG A 391 -2.07 11.62 9.51
C ARG A 391 -2.97 12.01 10.69
N GLY A 392 -2.91 11.23 11.78
CA GLY A 392 -3.74 11.47 12.96
C GLY A 392 -5.07 10.75 12.88
N HIS A 393 -6.18 11.47 12.78
CA HIS A 393 -7.53 10.88 12.70
C HIS A 393 -8.21 11.29 11.40
N ALA A 394 -8.75 10.33 10.68
CA ALA A 394 -9.70 10.60 9.61
C ALA A 394 -10.96 11.24 10.22
N ILE A 395 -11.47 12.29 9.59
CA ILE A 395 -12.66 13.02 10.00
C ILE A 395 -13.75 12.97 8.93
N ALA A 396 -15.00 13.03 9.38
CA ALA A 396 -16.16 12.93 8.48
C ALA A 396 -16.35 14.20 7.65
N LEU A 397 -16.73 13.99 6.39
CA LEU A 397 -17.12 15.02 5.43
C LEU A 397 -18.54 14.78 4.96
N ASN A 398 -19.30 15.86 4.65
CA ASN A 398 -20.46 15.77 3.79
C ASN A 398 -20.13 16.48 2.48
N VAL A 399 -19.97 15.73 1.40
CA VAL A 399 -19.59 16.26 0.09
C VAL A 399 -20.83 16.34 -0.80
N ARG A 400 -21.11 17.51 -1.33
CA ARG A 400 -22.14 17.76 -2.34
C ARG A 400 -21.43 18.19 -3.63
N ALA A 401 -21.47 17.34 -4.64
CA ALA A 401 -20.75 17.60 -5.89
C ALA A 401 -21.45 16.93 -7.08
N PRO A 402 -21.18 17.36 -8.32
CA PRO A 402 -21.59 16.63 -9.51
C PRO A 402 -20.95 15.24 -9.57
N GLU A 403 -21.64 14.30 -10.19
CA GLU A 403 -21.22 12.92 -10.31
C GLU A 403 -20.91 12.54 -11.74
N TYR A 404 -19.80 11.83 -11.95
CA TYR A 404 -19.49 11.20 -13.22
C TYR A 404 -20.44 10.03 -13.47
N THR A 405 -21.15 10.07 -14.61
CA THR A 405 -22.14 9.08 -14.99
C THR A 405 -21.74 8.22 -16.19
N GLY A 406 -20.50 8.38 -16.66
CA GLY A 406 -19.95 7.64 -17.80
C GLY A 406 -19.55 6.20 -17.47
N ARG A 407 -18.76 5.61 -18.34
CA ARG A 407 -18.23 4.25 -18.19
C ARG A 407 -17.24 4.16 -17.02
N THR A 408 -17.37 3.12 -16.21
CA THR A 408 -16.41 2.78 -15.14
C THR A 408 -15.75 1.43 -15.41
N ARG A 409 -14.58 1.20 -14.83
CA ARG A 409 -13.87 -0.08 -14.88
C ARG A 409 -13.39 -0.48 -13.49
N PRO A 410 -13.90 -1.60 -12.92
CA PRO A 410 -14.97 -2.47 -13.48
C PRO A 410 -16.33 -1.75 -13.59
N ALA A 411 -17.20 -2.28 -14.47
CA ALA A 411 -18.50 -1.65 -14.77
C ALA A 411 -19.46 -1.59 -13.56
N TRP A 412 -19.30 -2.47 -12.57
CA TRP A 412 -20.14 -2.53 -11.39
C TRP A 412 -19.91 -1.38 -10.39
N ILE A 413 -18.84 -0.58 -10.53
CA ILE A 413 -18.52 0.50 -9.58
C ILE A 413 -19.72 1.42 -9.36
N ARG A 414 -20.26 2.00 -10.42
CA ARG A 414 -21.38 2.94 -10.33
C ARG A 414 -22.68 2.36 -9.75
N ALA A 415 -22.85 1.04 -9.79
CA ALA A 415 -23.99 0.40 -9.19
C ALA A 415 -23.86 0.21 -7.67
N THR A 416 -22.69 0.44 -7.11
CA THR A 416 -22.37 0.07 -5.73
C THR A 416 -21.73 1.19 -4.89
N ILE A 417 -21.16 2.20 -5.54
CA ILE A 417 -20.52 3.34 -4.88
C ILE A 417 -20.56 4.57 -5.81
N GLU A 418 -20.62 5.74 -5.22
CA GLU A 418 -20.65 7.01 -5.94
C GLU A 418 -19.30 7.32 -6.60
N THR A 419 -19.35 8.05 -7.72
CA THR A 419 -18.19 8.49 -8.50
C THR A 419 -18.18 10.02 -8.68
N PRO A 420 -17.93 10.80 -7.60
CA PRO A 420 -17.93 12.26 -7.68
C PRO A 420 -16.80 12.81 -8.54
N TYR A 421 -17.03 13.95 -9.19
CA TYR A 421 -15.94 14.72 -9.81
C TYR A 421 -14.99 15.31 -8.79
N LEU A 422 -15.46 15.57 -7.56
CA LEU A 422 -14.65 16.02 -6.43
C LEU A 422 -14.52 14.85 -5.43
N ASP A 423 -13.46 14.07 -5.55
CA ASP A 423 -13.17 13.01 -4.59
C ASP A 423 -12.35 13.57 -3.42
N CYS A 424 -12.85 13.38 -2.18
CA CYS A 424 -12.33 14.09 -1.02
C CYS A 424 -12.13 13.17 0.19
N SER A 425 -11.13 13.50 1.00
CA SER A 425 -10.99 13.01 2.38
C SER A 425 -10.39 14.09 3.27
N ALA A 426 -10.54 13.93 4.59
CA ALA A 426 -9.92 14.86 5.52
C ALA A 426 -9.32 14.15 6.74
N ALA A 427 -8.30 14.78 7.31
CA ALA A 427 -7.62 14.32 8.51
C ALA A 427 -7.40 15.46 9.51
N LEU A 428 -7.51 15.15 10.81
CA LEU A 428 -7.09 16.00 11.91
C LEU A 428 -5.77 15.45 12.46
N GLY A 429 -4.70 16.21 12.23
CA GLY A 429 -3.36 15.88 12.69
C GLY A 429 -3.20 15.99 14.20
N GLY A 430 -2.21 15.30 14.76
CA GLY A 430 -1.85 15.43 16.16
C GLY A 430 -1.28 16.80 16.53
N ASP A 431 -0.89 17.59 15.53
CA ASP A 431 -0.42 18.96 15.62
C ASP A 431 -1.56 20.02 15.66
N GLY A 432 -2.82 19.55 15.59
CA GLY A 432 -4.02 20.38 15.60
C GLY A 432 -4.35 21.01 14.24
N TYR A 433 -3.73 20.55 13.16
CA TYR A 433 -4.08 20.98 11.82
C TYR A 433 -5.14 20.07 11.19
N VAL A 434 -6.12 20.69 10.55
CA VAL A 434 -7.03 20.00 9.62
C VAL A 434 -6.40 20.01 8.24
N ASN A 435 -6.43 18.85 7.59
CA ASN A 435 -5.93 18.64 6.24
C ASN A 435 -7.08 18.11 5.39
N LEU A 436 -7.46 18.83 4.33
CA LEU A 436 -8.50 18.46 3.38
C LEU A 436 -7.86 18.15 2.03
N ALA A 437 -7.95 16.91 1.60
CA ALA A 437 -7.47 16.43 0.31
C ALA A 437 -8.62 16.36 -0.68
N VAL A 438 -8.50 17.04 -1.83
CA VAL A 438 -9.53 17.11 -2.88
C VAL A 438 -8.89 16.83 -4.23
N ALA A 439 -9.35 15.79 -4.92
CA ALA A 439 -9.05 15.54 -6.32
C ALA A 439 -10.22 16.03 -7.18
N ASN A 440 -10.00 17.06 -7.99
CA ASN A 440 -10.93 17.44 -9.06
C ASN A 440 -10.60 16.62 -10.29
N LEU A 441 -11.47 15.65 -10.60
CA LEU A 441 -11.30 14.70 -11.71
C LEU A 441 -11.81 15.24 -13.04
N SER A 442 -12.50 16.40 -13.07
CA SER A 442 -12.98 16.99 -14.31
C SER A 442 -11.81 17.45 -15.18
N GLU A 443 -11.84 17.09 -16.46
CA GLU A 443 -10.82 17.45 -17.43
C GLU A 443 -10.93 18.93 -17.87
N ASP A 444 -12.13 19.48 -17.81
CA ASP A 444 -12.47 20.78 -18.41
C ASP A 444 -13.10 21.81 -17.45
N ARG A 445 -13.45 21.41 -16.20
CA ARG A 445 -14.20 22.28 -15.27
C ARG A 445 -13.45 22.54 -13.97
N ASP A 446 -13.30 23.80 -13.66
CA ASP A 446 -12.99 24.28 -12.32
C ASP A 446 -14.26 24.25 -11.46
N TYR A 447 -14.13 23.96 -10.18
CA TYR A 447 -15.26 23.99 -9.26
C TYR A 447 -15.01 25.00 -8.14
N GLU A 448 -15.90 26.01 -8.05
CA GLU A 448 -15.99 26.90 -6.90
C GLU A 448 -16.81 26.22 -5.79
N VAL A 449 -16.17 25.91 -4.68
CA VAL A 449 -16.72 25.09 -3.60
C VAL A 449 -16.84 25.87 -2.30
N SER A 450 -18.02 25.84 -1.66
CA SER A 450 -18.18 26.32 -0.28
C SER A 450 -17.59 25.29 0.68
N LEU A 451 -16.72 25.74 1.60
CA LEU A 451 -16.09 24.91 2.62
C LEU A 451 -16.69 25.21 3.99
N ASP A 452 -17.78 24.49 4.31
CA ASP A 452 -18.50 24.68 5.57
C ASP A 452 -17.73 24.03 6.73
N GLY A 453 -17.57 24.75 7.83
CA GLY A 453 -16.80 24.28 8.99
C GLY A 453 -15.32 24.66 8.97
N LEU A 454 -14.82 25.24 7.89
CA LEU A 454 -13.50 25.87 7.86
C LEU A 454 -13.55 27.19 8.63
N LYS A 455 -12.68 27.33 9.64
CA LYS A 455 -12.55 28.53 10.47
C LYS A 455 -11.06 28.88 10.55
N ALA A 456 -10.56 29.61 9.58
CA ALA A 456 -9.17 30.06 9.54
C ALA A 456 -9.03 31.30 8.68
N ASP A 457 -8.13 32.20 9.07
CA ASP A 457 -7.76 33.40 8.30
C ASP A 457 -6.50 33.18 7.43
N ASN A 458 -5.93 31.98 7.47
CA ASN A 458 -4.80 31.54 6.64
C ASN A 458 -4.84 30.04 6.43
N VAL A 459 -4.84 29.64 5.18
CA VAL A 459 -4.88 28.25 4.73
C VAL A 459 -3.70 28.00 3.79
N ASP A 460 -2.83 27.05 4.15
CA ASP A 460 -1.78 26.58 3.24
C ASP A 460 -2.42 25.76 2.12
N VAL A 461 -2.02 26.01 0.89
CA VAL A 461 -2.55 25.35 -0.31
C VAL A 461 -1.43 24.66 -1.07
N PHE A 462 -1.56 23.35 -1.25
CA PHE A 462 -0.62 22.52 -2.02
C PHE A 462 -1.36 21.95 -3.22
N THR A 463 -0.96 22.33 -4.43
CA THR A 463 -1.63 21.89 -5.66
C THR A 463 -0.70 21.09 -6.54
N VAL A 464 -1.16 19.92 -6.98
CA VAL A 464 -0.55 19.10 -8.02
C VAL A 464 -1.40 19.20 -9.28
N SER A 465 -0.87 19.77 -10.33
CA SER A 465 -1.56 20.01 -11.60
C SER A 465 -0.56 20.04 -12.77
N GLY A 466 -1.05 20.05 -13.98
CA GLY A 466 -0.27 20.19 -15.20
C GLY A 466 -1.10 20.80 -16.32
N ASP A 467 -0.52 21.00 -17.50
CA ASP A 467 -1.19 21.65 -18.63
C ASP A 467 -2.36 20.82 -19.18
N ASN A 468 -2.26 19.49 -19.06
CA ASN A 468 -3.30 18.54 -19.43
C ASN A 468 -3.08 17.20 -18.69
N ILE A 469 -4.05 16.30 -18.80
CA ILE A 469 -4.06 14.99 -18.14
C ILE A 469 -2.98 14.01 -18.60
N HIS A 470 -2.34 14.24 -19.75
CA HIS A 470 -1.35 13.34 -20.35
C HIS A 470 0.10 13.71 -20.03
N VAL A 471 0.33 14.81 -19.32
CA VAL A 471 1.69 15.25 -18.97
C VAL A 471 2.37 14.23 -18.07
N THR A 472 3.66 14.02 -18.30
CA THR A 472 4.54 13.12 -17.55
C THR A 472 5.77 13.86 -17.04
N ASN A 473 6.44 13.31 -16.04
CA ASN A 473 7.76 13.76 -15.62
C ASN A 473 8.84 12.88 -16.27
N THR A 474 9.93 13.50 -16.69
CA THR A 474 11.11 12.83 -17.27
C THR A 474 12.37 13.25 -16.55
N ALA A 475 13.52 12.67 -16.93
CA ALA A 475 14.81 13.09 -16.38
C ALA A 475 15.19 14.53 -16.79
N GLU A 476 14.71 14.98 -17.96
CA GLU A 476 15.00 16.30 -18.51
C GLU A 476 14.05 17.38 -17.99
N GLU A 477 12.79 17.01 -17.65
CA GLU A 477 11.76 17.99 -17.30
C GLU A 477 10.74 17.45 -16.31
N GLN A 478 10.58 18.15 -15.19
CA GLN A 478 9.51 17.92 -14.22
C GLN A 478 8.34 18.86 -14.49
N LYS A 479 7.33 18.38 -15.24
CA LYS A 479 6.11 19.15 -15.58
C LYS A 479 5.06 19.16 -14.48
N VAL A 480 5.02 18.10 -13.68
CA VAL A 480 4.10 17.94 -12.55
C VAL A 480 4.88 17.97 -11.26
N GLY A 481 4.45 18.80 -10.33
CA GLY A 481 5.05 18.95 -9.01
C GLY A 481 4.08 19.67 -8.08
N ILE A 482 4.48 19.88 -6.82
CA ILE A 482 3.70 20.61 -5.85
C ILE A 482 3.91 22.13 -6.09
N LYS A 483 2.81 22.86 -6.26
CA LYS A 483 2.76 24.31 -6.22
C LYS A 483 2.20 24.73 -4.87
N GLU A 484 2.96 25.55 -4.13
CA GLU A 484 2.56 26.05 -2.82
C GLU A 484 2.01 27.46 -2.95
N SER A 485 0.93 27.73 -2.25
CA SER A 485 0.32 29.06 -2.13
C SER A 485 -0.46 29.17 -0.82
N SER A 486 -1.14 30.29 -0.60
CA SER A 486 -2.01 30.48 0.56
C SER A 486 -3.35 31.06 0.14
N TRP A 487 -4.38 30.80 0.97
CA TRP A 487 -5.72 31.35 0.81
C TRP A 487 -6.17 31.92 2.15
N ASP A 488 -6.93 33.04 2.11
CA ASP A 488 -7.40 33.74 3.31
C ASP A 488 -8.58 33.08 4.04
N GLY A 489 -8.99 31.86 3.56
CA GLY A 489 -10.08 31.12 4.17
C GLY A 489 -11.48 31.70 3.96
N LYS A 490 -11.65 32.75 3.13
CA LYS A 490 -12.91 33.46 2.97
C LYS A 490 -13.59 33.16 1.63
N GLY A 491 -14.92 33.07 1.67
CA GLY A 491 -15.72 32.80 0.49
C GLY A 491 -15.64 31.33 0.01
N LYS A 492 -15.66 31.14 -1.31
CA LYS A 492 -15.50 29.85 -1.92
C LYS A 492 -14.05 29.63 -2.35
N PHE A 493 -13.61 28.37 -2.33
CA PHE A 493 -12.33 27.97 -2.89
C PHE A 493 -12.51 27.37 -4.28
N THR A 494 -11.64 27.72 -5.23
CA THR A 494 -11.68 27.16 -6.59
C THR A 494 -10.70 25.99 -6.70
N PHE A 495 -11.23 24.77 -6.83
CA PHE A 495 -10.45 23.59 -7.19
C PHE A 495 -10.31 23.53 -8.71
N GLY A 496 -9.11 23.79 -9.22
CA GLY A 496 -8.82 23.76 -10.65
C GLY A 496 -9.09 22.39 -11.28
N LYS A 497 -9.47 22.37 -12.55
CA LYS A 497 -9.67 21.16 -13.33
C LYS A 497 -8.43 20.27 -13.30
N HIS A 498 -8.62 18.94 -13.45
CA HIS A 498 -7.59 17.91 -13.45
C HIS A 498 -6.44 18.20 -12.47
N SER A 499 -6.81 18.49 -11.20
CA SER A 499 -5.84 18.80 -10.16
C SER A 499 -6.10 18.04 -8.87
N PHE A 500 -5.05 17.83 -8.11
CA PHE A 500 -5.13 17.40 -6.73
C PHE A 500 -4.70 18.57 -5.84
N THR A 501 -5.53 18.94 -4.86
CA THR A 501 -5.27 20.04 -3.93
C THR A 501 -5.39 19.56 -2.48
N LEU A 502 -4.39 19.85 -1.67
CA LEU A 502 -4.44 19.70 -0.22
C LEU A 502 -4.49 21.08 0.43
N LEU A 503 -5.56 21.33 1.19
CA LEU A 503 -5.73 22.51 2.03
C LEU A 503 -5.37 22.16 3.47
N ARG A 504 -4.58 23.02 4.12
CA ARG A 504 -4.11 22.78 5.49
C ARG A 504 -4.28 24.04 6.32
N TRP A 505 -4.96 23.92 7.45
CA TRP A 505 -5.16 25.05 8.39
C TRP A 505 -5.19 24.58 9.82
N LYS A 506 -4.91 25.48 10.74
CA LYS A 506 -5.01 25.17 12.16
C LYS A 506 -6.46 25.27 12.61
N GLU A 507 -6.93 24.23 13.28
CA GLU A 507 -8.23 24.26 13.98
C GLU A 507 -8.19 25.37 15.05
N ALA A 508 -9.23 26.22 15.08
CA ALA A 508 -9.32 27.36 16.01
C ALA A 508 -9.66 26.92 17.44
#